data_f3ad6486bd5509544609482aa69eb5b8
#
_entry.id   f3ad6486bd5509544609482aa69eb5b8
#
_cell.length_a   1.000
_cell.length_b   1.000
_cell.length_c   1.000
_cell.angle_alpha   90.00
_cell.angle_beta   90.00
_cell.angle_gamma   90.00
#
_symmetry.space_group_name_H-M   'P 1'
#
loop_
_entity.id
_entity.type
_entity.pdbx_description
1 polymer ?
#
loop_
_entity_poly.entity_id
_entity_poly.type
_entity_poly.pdbx_seq_one_letter_code
_entity_poly.pdbx_strand_id
1 'polypeptide(L)'
;MPQAGGMDQLTSTTYQNRCIGITGASGTLGCALTRSFRARGAEVVGLTHSSPPQIKDDEGPHRWISWQCGDEIALDGDLSKFDVLVLNHGINPKGGQSPEDVNRALEINALSSWRLMQRYEDISRRNVREKPMEIWVNTSEAEIQPAVSPVYEISKRLLGQLVSLRGATRDSNERDQLIIRKLVLGPFRSDLNPIGIMDANWVANQVLNQASWGLRLIIVTPNPLTYLLMPVTELGRRMYSRILSRPDR
;
A
#
# COMPACT_ATOMS: atom_id res chain seq x y z
N MET A 1 22.43 -25.36 23.93
CA MET A 1 21.85 -24.88 22.65
C MET A 1 20.62 -24.10 22.97
N PRO A 2 20.56 -22.78 22.75
CA PRO A 2 19.34 -21.99 22.96
C PRO A 2 18.37 -22.20 21.80
N GLN A 3 17.10 -22.44 22.14
CA GLN A 3 16.03 -22.74 21.21
C GLN A 3 15.74 -21.53 20.30
N ALA A 4 15.70 -21.75 18.99
CA ALA A 4 15.35 -20.80 17.95
C ALA A 4 13.84 -20.48 17.87
N GLY A 5 13.10 -20.61 18.97
CA GLY A 5 11.63 -20.50 19.00
C GLY A 5 11.06 -19.12 19.31
N GLY A 6 11.89 -18.13 19.65
CA GLY A 6 11.38 -16.84 20.17
C GLY A 6 11.02 -15.80 19.12
N MET A 7 11.64 -15.81 17.95
CA MET A 7 11.41 -14.81 16.90
C MET A 7 10.18 -15.12 16.02
N ASP A 8 9.89 -16.40 15.80
CA ASP A 8 8.71 -16.81 14.99
C ASP A 8 7.38 -16.58 15.73
N GLN A 9 7.34 -16.70 17.07
CA GLN A 9 6.12 -16.46 17.82
C GLN A 9 5.75 -14.97 17.94
N LEU A 10 6.72 -14.06 18.00
CA LEU A 10 6.49 -12.60 18.05
C LEU A 10 5.94 -12.05 16.72
N THR A 11 6.31 -12.64 15.58
CA THR A 11 5.77 -12.24 14.26
C THR A 11 4.37 -12.77 13.99
N SER A 12 3.96 -13.86 14.65
CA SER A 12 2.68 -14.53 14.46
C SER A 12 1.48 -13.75 15.05
N THR A 13 1.67 -12.93 16.08
CA THR A 13 0.57 -12.29 16.83
C THR A 13 0.34 -10.82 16.49
N THR A 14 1.17 -10.20 15.64
CA THR A 14 1.17 -8.75 15.40
C THR A 14 -0.13 -8.23 14.77
N TYR A 15 -0.86 -9.07 14.02
CA TYR A 15 -2.10 -8.69 13.33
C TYR A 15 -3.33 -9.43 13.88
N GLN A 16 -3.20 -10.19 14.97
CA GLN A 16 -4.32 -10.92 15.55
C GLN A 16 -5.46 -9.97 15.93
N ASN A 17 -6.67 -10.32 15.53
CA ASN A 17 -7.89 -9.54 15.76
C ASN A 17 -7.90 -8.15 15.11
N ARG A 18 -6.99 -7.85 14.16
CA ARG A 18 -7.03 -6.61 13.38
C ARG A 18 -7.85 -6.81 12.11
N CYS A 19 -8.65 -5.80 11.74
CA CYS A 19 -9.40 -5.76 10.49
C CYS A 19 -8.59 -5.05 9.41
N ILE A 20 -8.30 -5.75 8.31
CA ILE A 20 -7.43 -5.27 7.23
C ILE A 20 -8.23 -5.12 5.94
N GLY A 21 -8.35 -3.91 5.43
CA GLY A 21 -8.90 -3.65 4.09
C GLY A 21 -7.79 -3.66 3.03
N ILE A 22 -7.97 -4.42 1.93
CA ILE A 22 -6.97 -4.49 0.84
C ILE A 22 -7.65 -4.13 -0.47
N THR A 23 -7.28 -3.00 -1.09
CA THR A 23 -7.71 -2.69 -2.46
C THR A 23 -6.94 -3.51 -3.48
N GLY A 24 -7.59 -3.92 -4.58
CA GLY A 24 -6.95 -4.83 -5.54
C GLY A 24 -6.62 -6.20 -4.94
N ALA A 25 -7.43 -6.66 -3.98
CA ALA A 25 -7.23 -7.94 -3.29
C ALA A 25 -7.32 -9.16 -4.21
N SER A 26 -7.96 -9.04 -5.37
CA SER A 26 -8.05 -10.08 -6.40
C SER A 26 -6.78 -10.22 -7.25
N GLY A 27 -5.89 -9.23 -7.23
CA GLY A 27 -4.62 -9.28 -7.96
C GLY A 27 -3.57 -10.15 -7.26
N THR A 28 -2.51 -10.50 -7.99
CA THR A 28 -1.45 -11.43 -7.53
C THR A 28 -0.88 -11.06 -6.16
N LEU A 29 -0.46 -9.79 -5.96
CA LEU A 29 0.05 -9.33 -4.67
C LEU A 29 -1.06 -9.21 -3.62
N GLY A 30 -2.27 -8.79 -4.02
CA GLY A 30 -3.42 -8.70 -3.13
C GLY A 30 -3.78 -10.04 -2.51
N CYS A 31 -3.80 -11.13 -3.31
CA CYS A 31 -3.98 -12.49 -2.83
C CYS A 31 -2.86 -12.93 -1.88
N ALA A 32 -1.60 -12.60 -2.20
CA ALA A 32 -0.46 -12.94 -1.35
C ALA A 32 -0.49 -12.21 -0.01
N LEU A 33 -0.82 -10.91 0.00
CA LEU A 33 -1.02 -10.12 1.23
C LEU A 33 -2.18 -10.67 2.06
N THR A 34 -3.31 -11.03 1.41
CA THR A 34 -4.46 -11.64 2.08
C THR A 34 -4.05 -12.90 2.84
N ARG A 35 -3.38 -13.85 2.18
CA ARG A 35 -2.87 -15.07 2.83
C ARG A 35 -1.93 -14.76 3.99
N SER A 36 -1.00 -13.82 3.77
CA SER A 36 -0.01 -13.46 4.78
C SER A 36 -0.61 -12.80 6.02
N PHE A 37 -1.65 -11.96 5.87
CA PHE A 37 -2.37 -11.36 6.98
C PHE A 37 -3.24 -12.38 7.72
N ARG A 38 -3.98 -13.23 6.99
CA ARG A 38 -4.79 -14.30 7.58
C ARG A 38 -3.94 -15.28 8.40
N ALA A 39 -2.79 -15.68 7.86
CA ALA A 39 -1.83 -16.54 8.58
C ALA A 39 -1.33 -15.92 9.90
N ARG A 40 -1.46 -14.59 10.07
CA ARG A 40 -1.10 -13.85 11.28
C ARG A 40 -2.34 -13.46 12.13
N GLY A 41 -3.49 -14.10 11.88
CA GLY A 41 -4.71 -13.96 12.67
C GLY A 41 -5.54 -12.71 12.39
N ALA A 42 -5.31 -12.00 11.27
CA ALA A 42 -6.10 -10.86 10.88
C ALA A 42 -7.42 -11.25 10.20
N GLU A 43 -8.47 -10.46 10.42
CA GLU A 43 -9.64 -10.44 9.55
C GLU A 43 -9.31 -9.63 8.30
N VAL A 44 -9.50 -10.19 7.10
CA VAL A 44 -9.19 -9.52 5.84
C VAL A 44 -10.44 -9.27 5.03
N VAL A 45 -10.61 -8.03 4.58
CA VAL A 45 -11.67 -7.57 3.69
C VAL A 45 -11.04 -7.19 2.35
N GLY A 46 -11.44 -7.86 1.28
CA GLY A 46 -11.00 -7.57 -0.08
C GLY A 46 -11.87 -6.50 -0.73
N LEU A 47 -11.24 -5.47 -1.29
CA LEU A 47 -11.92 -4.46 -2.10
C LEU A 47 -11.56 -4.70 -3.57
N THR A 48 -12.57 -4.85 -4.43
CA THR A 48 -12.40 -5.14 -5.87
C THR A 48 -13.37 -4.32 -6.72
N HIS A 49 -12.96 -3.99 -7.95
CA HIS A 49 -13.82 -3.31 -8.93
C HIS A 49 -14.57 -4.28 -9.86
N SER A 50 -14.25 -5.56 -9.76
CA SER A 50 -14.87 -6.63 -10.56
C SER A 50 -15.59 -7.61 -9.65
N SER A 51 -16.33 -8.55 -10.25
CA SER A 51 -16.89 -9.67 -9.50
C SER A 51 -15.79 -10.38 -8.72
N PRO A 52 -16.01 -10.69 -7.44
CA PRO A 52 -15.04 -11.41 -6.64
C PRO A 52 -14.63 -12.71 -7.32
N PRO A 53 -13.32 -13.00 -7.39
CA PRO A 53 -12.87 -14.28 -7.94
C PRO A 53 -13.32 -15.43 -7.03
N GLN A 54 -13.58 -16.59 -7.64
CA GLN A 54 -13.78 -17.82 -6.88
C GLN A 54 -12.44 -18.28 -6.32
N ILE A 55 -12.15 -17.90 -5.08
CA ILE A 55 -10.96 -18.32 -4.32
C ILE A 55 -11.45 -19.27 -3.22
N LYS A 56 -10.66 -20.28 -2.89
CA LYS A 56 -10.97 -21.15 -1.76
C LYS A 56 -11.11 -20.32 -0.48
N ASP A 57 -12.08 -20.68 0.36
CA ASP A 57 -12.44 -19.89 1.56
C ASP A 57 -11.28 -19.66 2.53
N ASP A 58 -10.31 -20.56 2.56
CA ASP A 58 -9.10 -20.46 3.40
C ASP A 58 -7.98 -19.59 2.80
N GLU A 59 -8.02 -19.29 1.50
CA GLU A 59 -6.99 -18.51 0.80
C GLU A 59 -7.42 -17.07 0.47
N GLY A 60 -8.74 -16.81 0.39
CA GLY A 60 -9.31 -15.51 0.04
C GLY A 60 -9.56 -14.59 1.25
N PRO A 61 -10.01 -13.35 1.03
CA PRO A 61 -10.52 -12.49 2.08
C PRO A 61 -11.76 -13.11 2.75
N HIS A 62 -12.02 -12.77 4.01
CA HIS A 62 -13.22 -13.22 4.75
C HIS A 62 -14.51 -12.65 4.14
N ARG A 63 -14.44 -11.47 3.55
CA ARG A 63 -15.54 -10.87 2.75
C ARG A 63 -15.00 -9.96 1.66
N TRP A 64 -15.84 -9.69 0.67
CA TRP A 64 -15.55 -8.79 -0.44
C TRP A 64 -16.44 -7.56 -0.42
N ILE A 65 -15.87 -6.43 -0.84
CA ILE A 65 -16.58 -5.18 -1.10
C ILE A 65 -16.31 -4.81 -2.55
N SER A 66 -17.38 -4.56 -3.31
CA SER A 66 -17.29 -4.00 -4.66
C SER A 66 -17.23 -2.48 -4.58
N TRP A 67 -16.30 -1.86 -5.33
CA TRP A 67 -16.16 -0.41 -5.43
C TRP A 67 -15.49 -0.03 -6.74
N GLN A 68 -15.56 1.24 -7.12
CA GLN A 68 -14.90 1.75 -8.32
C GLN A 68 -14.10 3.01 -8.00
N CYS A 69 -12.97 3.21 -8.70
CA CYS A 69 -12.21 4.45 -8.62
C CYS A 69 -13.10 5.62 -9.08
N GLY A 70 -13.14 6.70 -8.30
CA GLY A 70 -14.05 7.82 -8.46
C GLY A 70 -15.21 7.83 -7.46
N ASP A 71 -15.56 6.68 -6.88
CA ASP A 71 -16.64 6.54 -5.87
C ASP A 71 -16.08 6.11 -4.50
N GLU A 72 -14.98 6.72 -4.08
CA GLU A 72 -14.34 6.42 -2.79
C GLU A 72 -15.22 6.77 -1.58
N ILE A 73 -16.21 7.69 -1.78
CA ILE A 73 -17.12 8.11 -0.71
C ILE A 73 -18.03 6.99 -0.23
N ALA A 74 -18.41 6.08 -1.12
CA ALA A 74 -19.24 4.93 -0.79
C ALA A 74 -18.58 3.99 0.21
N LEU A 75 -17.25 4.06 0.36
CA LEU A 75 -16.49 3.21 1.26
C LEU A 75 -16.38 3.71 2.70
N ASP A 76 -16.81 4.93 3.05
CA ASP A 76 -16.57 5.54 4.35
C ASP A 76 -17.02 4.67 5.53
N GLY A 77 -18.17 4.03 5.40
CA GLY A 77 -18.72 3.15 6.43
C GLY A 77 -17.84 1.90 6.67
N ASP A 78 -17.21 1.38 5.63
CA ASP A 78 -16.29 0.24 5.74
C ASP A 78 -14.87 0.67 6.13
N LEU A 79 -14.37 1.79 5.58
CA LEU A 79 -13.07 2.35 5.94
C LEU A 79 -12.96 2.60 7.44
N SER A 80 -14.07 3.02 8.07
CA SER A 80 -14.11 3.27 9.52
C SER A 80 -13.89 2.03 10.38
N LYS A 81 -14.02 0.83 9.84
CA LYS A 81 -13.85 -0.46 10.53
C LYS A 81 -12.42 -1.01 10.41
N PHE A 82 -11.67 -0.56 9.43
CA PHE A 82 -10.32 -1.09 9.19
C PHE A 82 -9.31 -0.53 10.19
N ASP A 83 -8.44 -1.38 10.70
CA ASP A 83 -7.25 -0.99 11.46
C ASP A 83 -6.08 -0.71 10.53
N VAL A 84 -6.05 -1.40 9.39
CA VAL A 84 -5.07 -1.20 8.31
C VAL A 84 -5.80 -1.13 6.99
N LEU A 85 -5.51 -0.11 6.21
CA LEU A 85 -5.93 0.00 4.81
C LEU A 85 -4.71 -0.16 3.90
N VAL A 86 -4.71 -1.18 3.04
CA VAL A 86 -3.65 -1.42 2.06
C VAL A 86 -4.12 -0.98 0.68
N LEU A 87 -3.52 0.10 0.16
CA LEU A 87 -3.77 0.60 -1.18
C LEU A 87 -2.86 -0.12 -2.18
N ASN A 88 -3.38 -1.19 -2.79
CA ASN A 88 -2.65 -2.10 -3.67
C ASN A 88 -3.22 -2.17 -5.10
N HIS A 89 -4.35 -1.52 -5.37
CA HIS A 89 -4.92 -1.49 -6.71
C HIS A 89 -4.03 -0.71 -7.69
N GLY A 90 -4.10 -1.09 -8.96
CA GLY A 90 -3.35 -0.42 -10.00
C GLY A 90 -3.49 -1.13 -11.34
N ILE A 91 -3.10 -0.43 -12.38
CA ILE A 91 -3.03 -0.95 -13.76
C ILE A 91 -1.67 -0.65 -14.38
N ASN A 92 -1.32 -1.42 -15.40
CA ASN A 92 -0.18 -1.14 -16.26
C ASN A 92 -0.67 -1.12 -17.71
N PRO A 93 -0.73 0.04 -18.38
CA PRO A 93 -1.13 0.12 -19.79
C PRO A 93 -0.08 -0.45 -20.74
N LYS A 94 1.02 -0.99 -20.21
CA LYS A 94 2.15 -1.57 -20.95
C LYS A 94 2.75 -0.53 -21.93
N GLY A 95 2.59 -0.70 -23.22
CA GLY A 95 3.05 0.24 -24.26
C GLY A 95 2.05 1.34 -24.63
N GLY A 96 0.84 1.34 -24.04
CA GLY A 96 -0.19 2.33 -24.31
C GLY A 96 0.21 3.74 -23.86
N GLN A 97 0.03 4.72 -24.73
CA GLN A 97 0.39 6.14 -24.50
C GLN A 97 -0.70 7.10 -24.99
N SER A 98 -1.90 6.59 -25.30
CA SER A 98 -3.00 7.45 -25.67
C SER A 98 -3.41 8.36 -24.49
N PRO A 99 -4.09 9.50 -24.74
CA PRO A 99 -4.64 10.31 -23.66
C PRO A 99 -5.51 9.53 -22.70
N GLU A 100 -6.26 8.55 -23.19
CA GLU A 100 -7.12 7.66 -22.41
C GLU A 100 -6.29 6.74 -21.50
N ASP A 101 -5.21 6.16 -22.01
CA ASP A 101 -4.28 5.32 -21.23
C ASP A 101 -3.63 6.13 -20.11
N VAL A 102 -3.18 7.34 -20.42
CA VAL A 102 -2.57 8.25 -19.44
C VAL A 102 -3.58 8.62 -18.35
N ASN A 103 -4.76 9.11 -18.72
CA ASN A 103 -5.80 9.51 -17.78
C ASN A 103 -6.22 8.34 -16.89
N ARG A 104 -6.45 7.17 -17.47
CA ARG A 104 -6.82 5.95 -16.73
C ARG A 104 -5.73 5.50 -15.77
N ALA A 105 -4.46 5.56 -16.17
CA ALA A 105 -3.35 5.20 -15.31
C ALA A 105 -3.16 6.18 -14.15
N LEU A 106 -3.28 7.49 -14.41
CA LEU A 106 -3.20 8.52 -13.36
C LEU A 106 -4.37 8.37 -12.38
N GLU A 107 -5.59 8.19 -12.89
CA GLU A 107 -6.79 8.02 -12.07
C GLU A 107 -6.67 6.81 -11.15
N ILE A 108 -6.39 5.62 -11.70
CA ILE A 108 -6.38 4.38 -10.92
C ILE A 108 -5.15 4.27 -10.02
N ASN A 109 -3.95 4.56 -10.56
CA ASN A 109 -2.71 4.32 -9.81
C ASN A 109 -2.39 5.41 -8.79
N ALA A 110 -2.88 6.65 -9.00
CA ALA A 110 -2.47 7.78 -8.17
C ALA A 110 -3.65 8.52 -7.53
N LEU A 111 -4.61 9.03 -8.32
CA LEU A 111 -5.63 9.93 -7.81
C LEU A 111 -6.65 9.22 -6.92
N SER A 112 -7.09 8.02 -7.29
CA SER A 112 -7.97 7.20 -6.45
C SER A 112 -7.28 6.84 -5.12
N SER A 113 -6.02 6.40 -5.17
CA SER A 113 -5.24 6.13 -3.95
C SER A 113 -5.09 7.38 -3.08
N TRP A 114 -4.89 8.55 -3.68
CA TRP A 114 -4.82 9.83 -2.97
C TRP A 114 -6.14 10.17 -2.27
N ARG A 115 -7.28 10.04 -2.96
CA ARG A 115 -8.61 10.29 -2.36
C ARG A 115 -8.90 9.32 -1.21
N LEU A 116 -8.61 8.02 -1.38
CA LEU A 116 -8.74 7.03 -0.29
C LEU A 116 -7.86 7.40 0.91
N MET A 117 -6.65 7.88 0.67
CA MET A 117 -5.73 8.30 1.71
C MET A 117 -6.30 9.48 2.50
N GLN A 118 -6.82 10.52 1.82
CA GLN A 118 -7.46 11.67 2.45
C GLN A 118 -8.68 11.27 3.28
N ARG A 119 -9.57 10.42 2.73
CA ARG A 119 -10.75 9.93 3.46
C ARG A 119 -10.37 9.13 4.70
N TYR A 120 -9.40 8.25 4.59
CA TYR A 120 -8.96 7.43 5.71
C TYR A 120 -8.28 8.27 6.81
N GLU A 121 -7.58 9.34 6.44
CA GLU A 121 -7.07 10.34 7.38
C GLU A 121 -8.19 11.08 8.10
N ASP A 122 -9.22 11.54 7.38
CA ASP A 122 -10.37 12.21 7.99
C ASP A 122 -11.11 11.29 8.96
N ILE A 123 -11.23 10.02 8.62
CA ILE A 123 -11.79 9.00 9.51
C ILE A 123 -10.91 8.81 10.75
N SER A 124 -9.60 8.74 10.60
CA SER A 124 -8.68 8.57 11.73
C SER A 124 -8.72 9.73 12.72
N ARG A 125 -8.94 10.97 12.25
CA ARG A 125 -9.11 12.15 13.11
C ARG A 125 -10.40 12.10 13.94
N ARG A 126 -11.46 11.47 13.40
CA ARG A 126 -12.77 11.34 14.07
C ARG A 126 -12.86 10.12 14.98
N ASN A 127 -12.07 9.07 14.68
CA ASN A 127 -12.07 7.79 15.38
C ASN A 127 -10.75 7.59 16.14
N VAL A 128 -10.63 8.26 17.29
CA VAL A 128 -9.46 8.03 18.17
C VAL A 128 -9.51 6.60 18.70
N ARG A 129 -8.45 5.83 18.47
CA ARG A 129 -8.31 4.43 18.89
C ARG A 129 -7.10 4.29 19.82
N GLU A 130 -7.08 3.23 20.64
CA GLU A 130 -5.93 2.88 21.48
C GLU A 130 -4.66 2.62 20.65
N LYS A 131 -4.82 1.96 19.49
CA LYS A 131 -3.73 1.75 18.54
C LYS A 131 -3.97 2.62 17.30
N PRO A 132 -2.92 3.26 16.77
CA PRO A 132 -3.06 4.06 15.56
C PRO A 132 -3.59 3.19 14.39
N MET A 133 -4.43 3.81 13.59
CA MET A 133 -4.79 3.26 12.28
C MET A 133 -3.55 3.27 11.38
N GLU A 134 -3.52 2.41 10.37
CA GLU A 134 -2.41 2.36 9.43
C GLU A 134 -2.90 2.42 7.99
N ILE A 135 -2.22 3.17 7.16
CA ILE A 135 -2.41 3.13 5.72
C ILE A 135 -1.11 2.73 5.04
N TRP A 136 -1.17 1.69 4.23
CA TRP A 136 -0.04 1.16 3.48
C TRP A 136 -0.25 1.45 2.01
N VAL A 137 0.67 2.17 1.40
CA VAL A 137 0.53 2.59 0.00
C VAL A 137 1.56 1.86 -0.86
N ASN A 138 1.07 1.00 -1.74
CA ASN A 138 1.92 0.27 -2.67
C ASN A 138 2.36 1.20 -3.81
N THR A 139 3.60 1.64 -3.72
CA THR A 139 4.30 2.38 -4.77
C THR A 139 5.24 1.45 -5.55
N SER A 140 6.25 1.97 -6.20
CA SER A 140 7.16 1.18 -7.02
C SER A 140 8.56 1.77 -7.00
N GLU A 141 9.58 0.96 -7.24
CA GLU A 141 10.92 1.47 -7.54
C GLU A 141 10.97 2.32 -8.82
N ALA A 142 9.93 2.27 -9.65
CA ALA A 142 9.71 3.19 -10.77
C ALA A 142 9.63 4.66 -10.35
N GLU A 143 9.52 4.96 -9.06
CA GLU A 143 9.62 6.33 -8.54
C GLU A 143 11.00 6.96 -8.78
N ILE A 144 12.05 6.15 -8.80
CA ILE A 144 13.45 6.62 -8.90
C ILE A 144 14.20 6.00 -10.07
N GLN A 145 13.64 4.97 -10.69
CA GLN A 145 14.26 4.26 -11.82
C GLN A 145 13.30 4.20 -13.01
N PRO A 146 13.80 4.10 -14.24
CA PRO A 146 12.97 3.89 -15.41
C PRO A 146 12.20 2.56 -15.32
N ALA A 147 10.94 2.57 -15.73
CA ALA A 147 10.13 1.38 -15.91
C ALA A 147 9.95 1.07 -17.40
N VAL A 148 9.66 -0.20 -17.71
CA VAL A 148 9.38 -0.64 -19.11
C VAL A 148 8.12 0.04 -19.68
N SER A 149 7.19 0.46 -18.81
CA SER A 149 5.98 1.20 -19.20
C SER A 149 6.07 2.65 -18.72
N PRO A 150 6.31 3.63 -19.61
CA PRO A 150 6.45 5.05 -19.22
C PRO A 150 5.23 5.62 -18.50
N VAL A 151 4.02 5.29 -18.96
CA VAL A 151 2.78 5.78 -18.35
C VAL A 151 2.58 5.21 -16.94
N TYR A 152 2.92 3.93 -16.73
CA TYR A 152 2.96 3.34 -15.40
C TYR A 152 3.97 4.06 -14.49
N GLU A 153 5.18 4.31 -15.00
CA GLU A 153 6.22 5.02 -14.26
C GLU A 153 5.73 6.40 -13.80
N ILE A 154 5.19 7.22 -14.72
CA ILE A 154 4.68 8.55 -14.41
C ILE A 154 3.61 8.47 -13.30
N SER A 155 2.66 7.54 -13.42
CA SER A 155 1.59 7.39 -12.43
C SER A 155 2.11 6.97 -11.05
N LYS A 156 3.12 6.09 -10.98
CA LYS A 156 3.75 5.67 -9.72
C LYS A 156 4.65 6.76 -9.13
N ARG A 157 5.33 7.56 -9.96
CA ARG A 157 6.07 8.75 -9.51
C ARG A 157 5.13 9.77 -8.89
N LEU A 158 3.97 10.03 -9.51
CA LEU A 158 2.95 10.92 -8.95
C LEU A 158 2.47 10.42 -7.59
N LEU A 159 2.05 9.15 -7.49
CA LEU A 159 1.62 8.55 -6.23
C LEU A 159 2.69 8.67 -5.14
N GLY A 160 3.93 8.34 -5.48
CA GLY A 160 5.06 8.42 -4.56
C GLY A 160 5.30 9.83 -4.03
N GLN A 161 5.17 10.85 -4.88
CA GLN A 161 5.27 12.27 -4.48
C GLN A 161 4.11 12.67 -3.55
N LEU A 162 2.88 12.30 -3.87
CA LEU A 162 1.71 12.59 -3.05
C LEU A 162 1.82 11.97 -1.64
N VAL A 163 2.27 10.71 -1.54
CA VAL A 163 2.52 10.04 -0.26
C VAL A 163 3.61 10.73 0.55
N SER A 164 4.71 11.13 -0.10
CA SER A 164 5.82 11.81 0.55
C SER A 164 5.40 13.21 1.06
N LEU A 165 4.67 13.95 0.23
CA LEU A 165 4.09 15.26 0.60
C LEU A 165 3.21 15.11 1.83
N ARG A 166 2.26 14.18 1.81
CA ARG A 166 1.34 14.01 2.95
C ARG A 166 2.06 13.56 4.23
N GLY A 167 3.03 12.66 4.10
CA GLY A 167 3.84 12.23 5.24
C GLY A 167 4.70 13.35 5.85
N ALA A 168 5.06 14.39 5.07
CA ALA A 168 5.87 15.51 5.51
C ALA A 168 5.06 16.61 6.20
N THR A 169 3.83 16.88 5.73
CA THR A 169 3.01 18.03 6.15
C THR A 169 2.15 17.78 7.40
N ARG A 170 2.03 16.52 7.85
CA ARG A 170 1.25 16.13 9.03
C ARG A 170 1.91 16.59 10.33
N ASP A 171 1.11 17.04 11.28
CA ASP A 171 1.55 17.38 12.64
C ASP A 171 1.82 16.11 13.51
N SER A 172 2.23 16.32 14.78
CA SER A 172 2.52 15.22 15.70
C SER A 172 1.27 14.40 16.04
N ASN A 173 0.16 15.07 16.35
CA ASN A 173 -1.09 14.39 16.74
C ASN A 173 -1.64 13.53 15.59
N GLU A 174 -1.62 14.04 14.35
CA GLU A 174 -2.02 13.27 13.18
C GLU A 174 -1.13 12.04 12.96
N ARG A 175 0.18 12.14 13.26
CA ARG A 175 1.13 11.02 13.13
C ARG A 175 0.92 9.95 14.19
N ASP A 176 0.40 10.33 15.33
CA ASP A 176 0.10 9.42 16.43
C ASP A 176 -1.24 8.68 16.21
N GLN A 177 -2.16 9.28 15.46
CA GLN A 177 -3.45 8.67 15.13
C GLN A 177 -3.42 7.75 13.90
N LEU A 178 -2.59 8.09 12.91
CA LEU A 178 -2.48 7.34 11.66
C LEU A 178 -1.01 7.16 11.24
N ILE A 179 -0.59 5.95 11.03
CA ILE A 179 0.72 5.60 10.46
C ILE A 179 0.59 5.45 8.96
N ILE A 180 1.35 6.25 8.21
CA ILE A 180 1.50 6.06 6.75
C ILE A 180 2.74 5.22 6.50
N ARG A 181 2.57 4.06 5.82
CA ARG A 181 3.66 3.23 5.33
C ARG A 181 3.73 3.29 3.81
N LYS A 182 4.90 3.57 3.29
CA LYS A 182 5.19 3.59 1.86
C LYS A 182 5.88 2.30 1.48
N LEU A 183 5.26 1.51 0.59
CA LEU A 183 5.80 0.24 0.11
C LEU A 183 6.43 0.46 -1.26
N VAL A 184 7.75 0.41 -1.35
CA VAL A 184 8.52 0.55 -2.59
C VAL A 184 8.88 -0.85 -3.07
N LEU A 185 8.12 -1.33 -4.05
CA LEU A 185 8.26 -2.69 -4.54
C LEU A 185 8.96 -2.73 -5.89
N GLY A 186 9.90 -3.64 -6.02
CA GLY A 186 10.56 -3.97 -7.27
C GLY A 186 9.73 -4.95 -8.13
N PRO A 187 10.32 -5.49 -9.22
CA PRO A 187 9.61 -6.28 -10.21
C PRO A 187 9.28 -7.69 -9.68
N PHE A 188 8.08 -7.89 -9.17
CA PHE A 188 7.54 -9.22 -8.85
C PHE A 188 6.64 -9.72 -9.98
N ARG A 189 6.56 -11.05 -10.10
CA ARG A 189 5.75 -11.70 -11.13
C ARG A 189 4.27 -11.52 -10.83
N SER A 190 3.54 -10.98 -11.83
CA SER A 190 2.09 -10.74 -11.77
C SER A 190 1.52 -10.56 -13.18
N ASP A 191 0.20 -10.49 -13.31
CA ASP A 191 -0.46 -10.20 -14.60
C ASP A 191 -0.06 -8.82 -15.16
N LEU A 192 0.24 -7.87 -14.28
CA LEU A 192 0.74 -6.55 -14.65
C LEU A 192 2.21 -6.58 -15.08
N ASN A 193 2.99 -7.56 -14.61
CA ASN A 193 4.40 -7.72 -14.89
C ASN A 193 4.78 -9.22 -14.98
N PRO A 194 4.50 -9.89 -16.11
CA PRO A 194 4.79 -11.32 -16.28
C PRO A 194 6.28 -11.69 -16.20
N ILE A 195 7.16 -10.74 -16.51
CA ILE A 195 8.63 -10.91 -16.46
C ILE A 195 9.23 -10.59 -15.08
N GLY A 196 8.40 -10.31 -14.08
CA GLY A 196 8.87 -10.07 -12.71
C GLY A 196 9.64 -11.25 -12.15
N ILE A 197 10.70 -10.97 -11.40
CA ILE A 197 11.65 -12.00 -10.91
C ILE A 197 11.37 -12.44 -9.48
N MET A 198 10.67 -11.62 -8.68
CA MET A 198 10.32 -11.97 -7.30
C MET A 198 8.99 -12.72 -7.26
N ASP A 199 8.85 -13.62 -6.29
CA ASP A 199 7.59 -14.28 -5.95
C ASP A 199 6.71 -13.36 -5.09
N ALA A 200 5.40 -13.28 -5.39
CA ALA A 200 4.49 -12.38 -4.70
C ALA A 200 4.26 -12.76 -3.21
N ASN A 201 4.29 -14.05 -2.86
CA ASN A 201 4.14 -14.47 -1.46
C ASN A 201 5.38 -14.10 -0.67
N TRP A 202 6.56 -14.26 -1.27
CA TRP A 202 7.81 -13.81 -0.65
C TRP A 202 7.77 -12.29 -0.42
N VAL A 203 7.37 -11.50 -1.43
CA VAL A 203 7.22 -10.04 -1.31
C VAL A 203 6.25 -9.67 -0.18
N ALA A 204 5.06 -10.30 -0.14
CA ALA A 204 4.07 -10.05 0.90
C ALA A 204 4.64 -10.32 2.30
N ASN A 205 5.35 -11.45 2.49
CA ASN A 205 5.98 -11.77 3.77
C ASN A 205 7.06 -10.76 4.16
N GLN A 206 7.91 -10.30 3.22
CA GLN A 206 8.91 -9.26 3.49
C GLN A 206 8.26 -7.93 3.88
N VAL A 207 7.15 -7.55 3.22
CA VAL A 207 6.39 -6.35 3.57
C VAL A 207 5.86 -6.43 5.00
N LEU A 208 5.21 -7.53 5.38
CA LEU A 208 4.67 -7.71 6.72
C LEU A 208 5.77 -7.76 7.80
N ASN A 209 6.88 -8.41 7.51
CA ASN A 209 8.02 -8.47 8.44
C ASN A 209 8.63 -7.08 8.67
N GLN A 210 8.89 -6.31 7.61
CA GLN A 210 9.41 -4.94 7.75
C GLN A 210 8.40 -4.01 8.46
N ALA A 211 7.09 -4.19 8.21
CA ALA A 211 6.06 -3.44 8.92
C ALA A 211 6.02 -3.79 10.41
N SER A 212 6.22 -5.06 10.79
CA SER A 212 6.28 -5.50 12.20
C SER A 212 7.49 -4.93 12.94
N TRP A 213 8.57 -4.59 12.23
CA TRP A 213 9.71 -3.85 12.79
C TRP A 213 9.46 -2.34 12.94
N GLY A 214 8.26 -1.88 12.62
CA GLY A 214 7.90 -0.45 12.75
C GLY A 214 8.34 0.42 11.58
N LEU A 215 8.90 -0.14 10.50
CA LEU A 215 9.38 0.64 9.35
C LEU A 215 8.22 1.35 8.63
N ARG A 216 8.39 2.64 8.35
CA ARG A 216 7.43 3.44 7.57
C ARG A 216 7.76 3.48 6.08
N LEU A 217 9.03 3.35 5.73
CA LEU A 217 9.51 3.13 4.37
C LEU A 217 9.93 1.67 4.26
N ILE A 218 9.16 0.89 3.54
CA ILE A 218 9.36 -0.54 3.32
C ILE A 218 9.85 -0.71 1.89
N ILE A 219 11.00 -1.34 1.70
CA ILE A 219 11.61 -1.55 0.40
C ILE A 219 11.77 -3.05 0.20
N VAL A 220 11.19 -3.58 -0.88
CA VAL A 220 11.33 -4.99 -1.27
C VAL A 220 11.65 -5.05 -2.76
N THR A 221 12.92 -5.17 -3.09
CA THR A 221 13.42 -5.19 -4.48
C THR A 221 14.73 -5.96 -4.56
N PRO A 222 15.04 -6.59 -5.69
CA PRO A 222 16.35 -7.18 -5.92
C PRO A 222 17.43 -6.15 -6.27
N ASN A 223 17.04 -4.88 -6.52
CA ASN A 223 17.95 -3.83 -6.93
C ASN A 223 18.58 -3.13 -5.72
N PRO A 224 19.89 -3.29 -5.47
CA PRO A 224 20.54 -2.70 -4.31
C PRO A 224 20.57 -1.16 -4.34
N LEU A 225 20.54 -0.53 -5.53
CA LEU A 225 20.54 0.92 -5.65
C LEU A 225 19.27 1.54 -5.07
N THR A 226 18.15 0.83 -5.12
CA THR A 226 16.87 1.32 -4.55
C THR A 226 16.98 1.50 -3.03
N TYR A 227 17.70 0.62 -2.33
CA TYR A 227 17.91 0.75 -0.88
C TYR A 227 18.75 1.97 -0.49
N LEU A 228 19.60 2.46 -1.39
CA LEU A 228 20.39 3.67 -1.16
C LEU A 228 19.64 4.93 -1.63
N LEU A 229 19.15 4.92 -2.88
CA LEU A 229 18.58 6.11 -3.52
C LEU A 229 17.20 6.47 -2.94
N MET A 230 16.36 5.49 -2.62
CA MET A 230 15.02 5.76 -2.16
C MET A 230 14.95 6.47 -0.81
N PRO A 231 15.70 6.07 0.25
CA PRO A 231 15.75 6.81 1.51
C PRO A 231 16.27 8.24 1.34
N VAL A 232 17.31 8.45 0.51
CA VAL A 232 17.86 9.79 0.25
C VAL A 232 16.85 10.67 -0.48
N THR A 233 16.20 10.14 -1.52
CA THR A 233 15.15 10.84 -2.27
C THR A 233 13.97 11.18 -1.36
N GLU A 234 13.53 10.24 -0.52
CA GLU A 234 12.42 10.44 0.42
C GLU A 234 12.75 11.50 1.47
N LEU A 235 13.98 11.50 1.99
CA LEU A 235 14.45 12.54 2.90
C LEU A 235 14.41 13.92 2.23
N GLY A 236 14.94 14.03 1.01
CA GLY A 236 14.92 15.27 0.24
C GLY A 236 13.50 15.79 -0.02
N ARG A 237 12.58 14.89 -0.44
CA ARG A 237 11.16 15.23 -0.64
C ARG A 237 10.51 15.76 0.64
N ARG A 238 10.75 15.09 1.78
CA ARG A 238 10.20 15.50 3.08
C ARG A 238 10.74 16.85 3.54
N MET A 239 12.04 17.08 3.38
CA MET A 239 12.65 18.37 3.72
C MET A 239 12.06 19.50 2.85
N TYR A 240 12.04 19.30 1.53
CA TYR A 240 11.46 20.26 0.58
C TYR A 240 9.98 20.56 0.91
N SER A 241 9.17 19.54 1.12
CA SER A 241 7.76 19.70 1.43
C SER A 241 7.53 20.44 2.75
N ARG A 242 8.33 20.17 3.81
CA ARG A 242 8.21 20.89 5.08
C ARG A 242 8.53 22.37 4.98
N ILE A 243 9.50 22.73 4.14
CA ILE A 243 9.95 24.13 3.99
C ILE A 243 8.96 24.91 3.14
N LEU A 244 8.44 24.31 2.06
CA LEU A 244 7.67 25.02 1.03
C LEU A 244 6.17 24.80 1.10
N SER A 245 5.69 23.76 1.80
CA SER A 245 4.25 23.57 1.97
C SER A 245 3.72 24.48 3.06
N ARG A 246 2.68 25.23 2.73
CA ARG A 246 1.92 25.96 3.75
C ARG A 246 1.07 24.95 4.52
N PRO A 247 0.95 25.06 5.85
CA PRO A 247 -0.03 24.24 6.59
C PRO A 247 -1.42 24.56 6.05
N ASP A 248 -2.19 23.52 5.74
CA ASP A 248 -3.61 23.64 5.42
C ASP A 248 -4.28 24.26 6.65
N ARG A 249 -4.93 25.42 6.46
CA ARG A 249 -5.67 26.14 7.50
C ARG A 249 -7.07 25.55 7.66
#